data_1ee4a100a90e0e15300dc44a59f72407
#
_entry.id   1ee4a100a90e0e15300dc44a59f72407
#
_cell.length_a   1.000
_cell.length_b   1.000
_cell.length_c   1.000
_cell.angle_alpha   90.00
_cell.angle_beta   90.00
_cell.angle_gamma   90.00
#
_symmetry.space_group_name_H-M   'P 1'
#
loop_
_entity.id
_entity.type
_entity.pdbx_description
1 polymer ?
#
loop_
_entity_poly.entity_id
_entity_poly.type
_entity_poly.pdbx_seq_one_letter_code
_entity_poly.pdbx_strand_id
1 'polypeptide(L)'
;MKNFCILFLINFLNETLYTNVNLVEQFNPLLKVDLELKNSISMLAELKKDRALSLSLDNNLLTETFGNELVVGLGYRIKDVKLRTNISGKRKTLKGDINIKADLSVRDNITIIRNLDLLNNQVTAGQTLWSLKVTADYALSRNLTALFFYDHLFSKFAISTAFPQTTIRSGFTIRYNFGQ
;
A
#
# COMPACT_ATOMS: atom_id res chain seq x y z
N MET A 1 -54.55 -26.03 26.71
CA MET A 1 -53.44 -25.27 27.35
C MET A 1 -52.02 -25.55 26.76
N LYS A 2 -51.75 -26.70 26.13
CA LYS A 2 -50.43 -26.99 25.56
C LYS A 2 -50.06 -26.19 24.31
N ASN A 3 -51.06 -25.77 23.50
CA ASN A 3 -50.81 -25.05 22.25
C ASN A 3 -50.51 -23.56 22.45
N PHE A 4 -50.88 -22.96 23.59
CA PHE A 4 -50.63 -21.59 23.89
C PHE A 4 -49.16 -21.32 24.31
N CYS A 5 -48.55 -22.33 24.96
CA CYS A 5 -47.17 -22.24 25.42
C CYS A 5 -46.15 -22.32 24.23
N ILE A 6 -46.51 -23.13 23.20
CA ILE A 6 -45.69 -23.26 21.99
C ILE A 6 -45.74 -22.01 21.17
N LEU A 7 -46.90 -21.35 21.04
CA LEU A 7 -47.04 -20.11 20.29
C LEU A 7 -46.28 -18.92 20.94
N PHE A 8 -46.19 -18.95 22.29
CA PHE A 8 -45.46 -17.91 23.02
C PHE A 8 -43.93 -18.08 22.91
N LEU A 9 -43.45 -19.32 22.82
CA LEU A 9 -42.03 -19.61 22.60
C LEU A 9 -41.55 -19.26 21.17
N ILE A 10 -42.46 -19.42 20.18
CA ILE A 10 -42.12 -19.05 18.77
C ILE A 10 -41.97 -17.55 18.58
N ASN A 11 -42.71 -16.72 19.34
CA ASN A 11 -42.57 -15.25 19.25
C ASN A 11 -41.35 -14.68 19.98
N PHE A 12 -40.62 -15.49 20.77
CA PHE A 12 -39.38 -15.07 21.44
C PHE A 12 -38.09 -15.47 20.72
N LEU A 13 -38.20 -16.34 19.72
CA LEU A 13 -37.11 -16.64 18.81
C LEU A 13 -37.12 -15.60 17.66
N ASN A 14 -36.64 -14.41 17.97
CA ASN A 14 -36.17 -13.52 16.94
C ASN A 14 -34.87 -14.15 16.39
N GLU A 15 -35.02 -15.14 15.50
CA GLU A 15 -33.91 -15.80 14.83
C GLU A 15 -33.26 -14.82 13.87
N THR A 16 -32.43 -13.95 14.38
CA THR A 16 -31.44 -13.26 13.55
C THR A 16 -30.40 -14.31 13.14
N LEU A 17 -30.65 -14.95 12.00
CA LEU A 17 -29.72 -15.89 11.41
C LEU A 17 -28.53 -15.08 10.85
N TYR A 18 -27.43 -15.08 11.56
CA TYR A 18 -26.19 -14.54 11.03
C TYR A 18 -25.57 -15.57 10.10
N THR A 19 -25.52 -15.29 8.81
CA THR A 19 -24.93 -16.20 7.81
C THR A 19 -23.43 -16.04 7.71
N ASN A 20 -22.90 -14.83 8.00
CA ASN A 20 -21.49 -14.52 7.90
C ASN A 20 -21.03 -13.66 9.07
N VAL A 21 -19.82 -13.93 9.55
CA VAL A 21 -19.11 -13.11 10.54
C VAL A 21 -17.79 -12.66 9.94
N ASN A 22 -17.53 -11.36 9.95
CA ASN A 22 -16.30 -10.79 9.43
C ASN A 22 -15.52 -10.08 10.54
N LEU A 23 -14.22 -10.34 10.59
CA LEU A 23 -13.27 -9.66 11.46
C LEU A 23 -12.14 -9.08 10.58
N VAL A 24 -11.85 -7.80 10.78
CA VAL A 24 -10.74 -7.12 10.08
C VAL A 24 -9.81 -6.51 11.10
N GLU A 25 -8.54 -6.86 11.00
CA GLU A 25 -7.44 -6.30 11.78
C GLU A 25 -6.52 -5.56 10.82
N GLN A 26 -6.21 -4.28 11.10
CA GLN A 26 -5.36 -3.48 10.24
C GLN A 26 -4.36 -2.66 11.05
N PHE A 27 -3.09 -2.91 10.82
CA PHE A 27 -1.96 -2.19 11.39
C PHE A 27 -1.19 -1.51 10.23
N ASN A 28 -1.49 -0.23 10.01
CA ASN A 28 -0.89 0.51 8.90
C ASN A 28 -0.42 1.91 9.34
N PRO A 29 0.81 2.04 9.83
CA PRO A 29 1.82 0.99 10.07
C PRO A 29 1.68 0.28 11.44
N LEU A 30 2.21 -0.95 11.55
CA LEU A 30 2.44 -1.62 12.85
C LEU A 30 3.66 -1.02 13.56
N LEU A 31 4.70 -0.76 12.79
CA LEU A 31 5.93 -0.10 13.26
C LEU A 31 6.41 0.87 12.18
N LYS A 32 6.77 2.07 12.59
CA LYS A 32 7.38 3.08 11.73
C LYS A 32 8.61 3.65 12.42
N VAL A 33 9.71 3.69 11.68
CA VAL A 33 10.96 4.36 12.08
C VAL A 33 11.29 5.38 11.02
N ASP A 34 11.40 6.63 11.44
CA ASP A 34 11.73 7.77 10.58
C ASP A 34 12.98 8.44 11.13
N LEU A 35 14.03 8.51 10.34
CA LEU A 35 15.34 9.02 10.75
C LEU A 35 15.75 10.15 9.82
N GLU A 36 16.04 11.30 10.38
CA GLU A 36 16.66 12.41 9.67
C GLU A 36 18.10 12.61 10.15
N LEU A 37 19.04 12.46 9.22
CA LEU A 37 20.46 12.65 9.48
C LEU A 37 20.89 14.09 9.16
N LYS A 38 21.90 14.58 9.87
CA LYS A 38 22.41 15.96 9.72
C LYS A 38 22.85 16.31 8.29
N ASN A 39 23.14 15.31 7.45
CA ASN A 39 23.61 15.48 6.07
C ASN A 39 22.49 15.54 5.02
N SER A 40 21.26 15.95 5.41
CA SER A 40 20.09 15.99 4.52
C SER A 40 19.69 14.61 3.94
N ILE A 41 20.05 13.55 4.65
CA ILE A 41 19.62 12.18 4.35
C ILE A 41 18.45 11.85 5.27
N SER A 42 17.37 11.33 4.71
CA SER A 42 16.24 10.78 5.44
C SER A 42 16.12 9.28 5.16
N MET A 43 15.77 8.52 6.17
CA MET A 43 15.56 7.07 6.09
C MET A 43 14.22 6.74 6.71
N LEU A 44 13.45 5.92 6.04
CA LEU A 44 12.14 5.45 6.47
C LEU A 44 12.15 3.92 6.50
N ALA A 45 11.63 3.33 7.56
CA ALA A 45 11.33 1.91 7.61
C ALA A 45 9.94 1.72 8.20
N GLU A 46 9.06 1.01 7.48
CA GLU A 46 7.69 0.73 7.92
C GLU A 46 7.38 -0.76 7.79
N LEU A 47 6.77 -1.30 8.82
CA LEU A 47 6.14 -2.62 8.80
C LEU A 47 4.63 -2.43 8.85
N LYS A 48 3.92 -3.02 7.89
CA LYS A 48 2.46 -3.00 7.84
C LYS A 48 1.95 -4.43 7.88
N LYS A 49 0.84 -4.63 8.56
CA LYS A 49 0.20 -5.94 8.69
C LYS A 49 -1.31 -5.77 8.64
N ASP A 50 -1.94 -6.57 7.81
CA ASP A 50 -3.39 -6.64 7.72
C ASP A 50 -3.86 -8.10 7.73
N ARG A 51 -5.04 -8.32 8.30
CA ARG A 51 -5.70 -9.62 8.38
C ARG A 51 -7.20 -9.43 8.28
N ALA A 52 -7.83 -10.21 7.43
CA ALA A 52 -9.27 -10.28 7.33
C ALA A 52 -9.72 -11.73 7.48
N LEU A 53 -10.68 -11.96 8.35
CA LEU A 53 -11.33 -13.25 8.56
C LEU A 53 -12.78 -13.12 8.15
N SER A 54 -13.27 -14.07 7.38
CA SER A 54 -14.68 -14.19 7.01
C SER A 54 -15.12 -15.62 7.28
N LEU A 55 -16.00 -15.79 8.27
CA LEU A 55 -16.61 -17.07 8.60
C LEU A 55 -17.99 -17.14 7.99
N SER A 56 -18.22 -18.12 7.09
CA SER A 56 -19.54 -18.49 6.58
C SER A 56 -20.08 -19.62 7.42
N LEU A 57 -21.20 -19.35 8.12
CA LEU A 57 -21.85 -20.34 8.98
C LEU A 57 -22.68 -21.34 8.18
N ASP A 58 -23.10 -20.97 6.95
CA ASP A 58 -23.89 -21.85 6.09
C ASP A 58 -23.07 -23.04 5.55
N ASN A 59 -21.77 -22.80 5.31
CA ASN A 59 -20.88 -23.78 4.66
C ASN A 59 -19.74 -24.24 5.57
N ASN A 60 -19.68 -23.74 6.81
CA ASN A 60 -18.59 -23.95 7.75
C ASN A 60 -17.19 -23.66 7.16
N LEU A 61 -17.14 -22.58 6.32
CA LEU A 61 -15.92 -22.14 5.67
C LEU A 61 -15.37 -20.89 6.36
N LEU A 62 -14.11 -20.96 6.76
CA LEU A 62 -13.36 -19.79 7.25
C LEU A 62 -12.37 -19.35 6.16
N THR A 63 -12.62 -18.16 5.60
CA THR A 63 -11.67 -17.50 4.68
C THR A 63 -10.79 -16.56 5.48
N GLU A 64 -9.49 -16.74 5.39
CA GLU A 64 -8.50 -15.90 6.03
C GLU A 64 -7.59 -15.28 4.98
N THR A 65 -7.52 -13.95 4.95
CA THR A 65 -6.62 -13.19 4.09
C THR A 65 -5.67 -12.39 4.97
N PHE A 66 -4.37 -12.53 4.77
CA PHE A 66 -3.37 -11.73 5.46
C PHE A 66 -2.38 -11.11 4.49
N GLY A 67 -1.99 -9.89 4.80
CA GLY A 67 -0.98 -9.13 4.12
C GLY A 67 0.11 -8.68 5.10
N ASN A 68 1.36 -8.80 4.66
CA ASN A 68 2.51 -8.25 5.34
C ASN A 68 3.26 -7.39 4.35
N GLU A 69 3.61 -6.16 4.73
CA GLU A 69 4.36 -5.25 3.87
C GLU A 69 5.53 -4.64 4.66
N LEU A 70 6.71 -4.71 4.07
CA LEU A 70 7.90 -3.99 4.51
C LEU A 70 8.17 -2.88 3.51
N VAL A 71 8.29 -1.65 4.01
CA VAL A 71 8.68 -0.48 3.22
C VAL A 71 9.99 0.06 3.77
N VAL A 72 10.95 0.30 2.88
CA VAL A 72 12.21 0.97 3.19
C VAL A 72 12.37 2.15 2.25
N GLY A 73 12.47 3.35 2.80
CA GLY A 73 12.63 4.59 2.05
C GLY A 73 13.96 5.26 2.34
N LEU A 74 14.55 5.84 1.31
CA LEU A 74 15.74 6.68 1.39
C LEU A 74 15.46 8.01 0.71
N GLY A 75 15.77 9.11 1.39
CA GLY A 75 15.68 10.45 0.85
C GLY A 75 17.01 11.18 0.95
N TYR A 76 17.33 11.96 -0.07
CA TYR A 76 18.50 12.83 -0.07
C TYR A 76 18.17 14.19 -0.65
N ARG A 77 18.54 15.27 0.07
CA ARG A 77 18.36 16.64 -0.37
C ARG A 77 19.69 17.28 -0.71
N ILE A 78 19.88 17.61 -1.98
CA ILE A 78 21.02 18.34 -2.49
C ILE A 78 20.65 19.84 -2.48
N LYS A 79 21.36 20.62 -1.68
CA LYS A 79 21.10 22.05 -1.51
C LYS A 79 21.88 22.88 -2.54
N ASP A 80 21.34 24.05 -2.89
CA ASP A 80 22.00 25.08 -3.70
C ASP A 80 22.51 24.62 -5.09
N VAL A 81 21.79 23.70 -5.74
CA VAL A 81 22.13 23.28 -7.10
C VAL A 81 21.95 24.45 -8.07
N LYS A 82 23.00 24.77 -8.83
CA LYS A 82 23.02 25.87 -9.78
C LYS A 82 22.87 25.33 -11.20
N LEU A 83 21.72 25.54 -11.82
CA LEU A 83 21.52 25.29 -13.25
C LEU A 83 21.75 26.57 -14.04
N ARG A 84 22.68 26.52 -14.99
CA ARG A 84 22.90 27.61 -15.95
C ARG A 84 22.02 27.37 -17.18
N THR A 85 21.04 28.21 -17.38
CA THR A 85 20.17 28.15 -18.56
C THR A 85 20.46 29.33 -19.46
N ASN A 86 20.45 29.10 -20.78
CA ASN A 86 20.57 30.14 -21.79
C ASN A 86 19.21 30.28 -22.49
N ILE A 87 18.31 31.09 -21.89
CA ILE A 87 16.99 31.34 -22.44
C ILE A 87 17.01 32.72 -23.09
N SER A 88 16.71 32.78 -24.38
CA SER A 88 16.68 34.01 -25.16
C SER A 88 17.98 34.85 -25.14
N GLY A 89 19.14 34.18 -25.24
CA GLY A 89 20.44 34.87 -25.27
C GLY A 89 20.91 35.43 -23.92
N LYS A 90 20.11 35.36 -22.88
CA LYS A 90 20.50 35.76 -21.50
C LYS A 90 20.84 34.55 -20.66
N ARG A 91 22.07 34.54 -20.14
CA ARG A 91 22.51 33.50 -19.17
C ARG A 91 21.85 33.79 -17.83
N LYS A 92 20.93 32.91 -17.43
CA LYS A 92 20.30 32.97 -16.11
C LYS A 92 20.74 31.76 -15.27
N THR A 93 21.20 31.99 -14.06
CA THR A 93 21.52 30.91 -13.11
C THR A 93 20.30 30.71 -12.20
N LEU A 94 19.67 29.55 -12.30
CA LEU A 94 18.62 29.11 -11.39
C LEU A 94 19.29 28.40 -10.23
N LYS A 95 18.93 28.76 -9.00
CA LYS A 95 19.39 28.10 -7.77
C LYS A 95 18.17 27.44 -7.16
N GLY A 96 18.29 26.19 -6.81
CA GLY A 96 17.25 25.45 -6.12
C GLY A 96 17.77 24.18 -5.49
N ASP A 97 16.94 23.55 -4.69
CA ASP A 97 17.24 22.27 -4.05
C ASP A 97 16.66 21.14 -4.86
N ILE A 98 17.39 20.03 -4.92
CA ILE A 98 16.90 18.77 -5.49
C ILE A 98 16.63 17.81 -4.32
N ASN A 99 15.40 17.32 -4.24
CA ASN A 99 15.04 16.26 -3.30
C ASN A 99 14.86 14.97 -4.10
N ILE A 100 15.61 13.95 -3.74
CA ILE A 100 15.53 12.61 -4.33
C ILE A 100 14.98 11.69 -3.26
N LYS A 101 13.95 10.90 -3.59
CA LYS A 101 13.40 9.87 -2.72
C LYS A 101 13.30 8.55 -3.48
N ALA A 102 13.68 7.49 -2.82
CA ALA A 102 13.56 6.13 -3.34
C ALA A 102 12.92 5.26 -2.26
N ASP A 103 11.76 4.68 -2.55
CA ASP A 103 11.02 3.80 -1.66
C ASP A 103 10.94 2.41 -2.29
N LEU A 104 11.40 1.41 -1.55
CA LEU A 104 11.28 0.00 -1.90
C LEU A 104 10.25 -0.63 -0.96
N SER A 105 9.23 -1.29 -1.51
CA SER A 105 8.30 -2.08 -0.72
C SER A 105 8.20 -3.51 -1.22
N VAL A 106 8.04 -4.43 -0.28
CA VAL A 106 7.75 -5.83 -0.52
C VAL A 106 6.51 -6.19 0.26
N ARG A 107 5.47 -6.64 -0.45
CA ARG A 107 4.19 -7.02 0.14
C ARG A 107 3.83 -8.44 -0.28
N ASP A 108 3.53 -9.26 0.73
CA ASP A 108 2.98 -10.60 0.55
C ASP A 108 1.53 -10.62 0.98
N ASN A 109 0.65 -11.07 0.09
CA ASN A 109 -0.76 -11.31 0.37
C ASN A 109 -1.05 -12.80 0.18
N ILE A 110 -1.73 -13.43 1.13
CA ILE A 110 -2.12 -14.84 1.06
C ILE A 110 -3.57 -14.98 1.52
N THR A 111 -4.35 -15.77 0.79
CA THR A 111 -5.73 -16.14 1.16
C THR A 111 -5.82 -17.65 1.33
N ILE A 112 -6.28 -18.07 2.49
CA ILE A 112 -6.49 -19.48 2.86
C ILE A 112 -7.97 -19.69 3.13
N ILE A 113 -8.54 -20.72 2.55
CA ILE A 113 -9.86 -21.23 2.91
C ILE A 113 -9.67 -22.47 3.76
N ARG A 114 -10.32 -22.47 4.93
CA ARG A 114 -10.34 -23.59 5.87
C ARG A 114 -11.75 -24.14 5.93
N ASN A 115 -11.90 -25.41 5.61
CA ASN A 115 -13.14 -26.12 5.85
C ASN A 115 -13.12 -26.65 7.28
N LEU A 116 -14.04 -26.17 8.12
CA LEU A 116 -14.06 -26.52 9.56
C LEU A 116 -14.58 -27.95 9.81
N ASP A 117 -15.38 -28.48 8.89
CA ASP A 117 -15.91 -29.84 9.01
C ASP A 117 -14.88 -30.90 8.60
N LEU A 118 -14.16 -30.65 7.52
CA LEU A 118 -13.19 -31.57 6.94
C LEU A 118 -11.77 -31.36 7.49
N LEU A 119 -11.55 -30.32 8.31
CA LEU A 119 -10.25 -29.89 8.83
C LEU A 119 -9.19 -29.72 7.72
N ASN A 120 -9.64 -29.35 6.52
CA ASN A 120 -8.79 -29.15 5.36
C ASN A 120 -8.51 -27.66 5.13
N ASN A 121 -7.24 -27.33 4.94
CA ASN A 121 -6.78 -25.97 4.67
C ASN A 121 -6.28 -25.89 3.23
N GLN A 122 -6.83 -24.98 2.45
CA GLN A 122 -6.41 -24.76 1.07
C GLN A 122 -6.01 -23.31 0.88
N VAL A 123 -4.80 -23.08 0.40
CA VAL A 123 -4.38 -21.77 -0.08
C VAL A 123 -5.05 -21.54 -1.44
N THR A 124 -5.88 -20.51 -1.57
CA THR A 124 -6.68 -20.26 -2.77
C THR A 124 -6.15 -19.10 -3.60
N ALA A 125 -5.46 -18.16 -2.95
CA ALA A 125 -4.82 -17.05 -3.64
C ALA A 125 -3.55 -16.63 -2.89
N GLY A 126 -2.59 -16.10 -3.62
CA GLY A 126 -1.39 -15.52 -3.04
C GLY A 126 -0.67 -14.67 -4.08
N GLN A 127 -0.10 -13.55 -3.62
CA GLN A 127 0.61 -12.62 -4.48
C GLN A 127 1.72 -11.95 -3.69
N THR A 128 2.94 -11.97 -4.25
CA THR A 128 4.06 -11.16 -3.79
C THR A 128 4.24 -9.98 -4.71
N LEU A 129 4.25 -8.78 -4.15
CA LEU A 129 4.41 -7.50 -4.84
C LEU A 129 5.74 -6.86 -4.42
N TRP A 130 6.55 -6.51 -5.40
CA TRP A 130 7.76 -5.69 -5.23
C TRP A 130 7.51 -4.35 -5.89
N SER A 131 7.65 -3.27 -5.17
CA SER A 131 7.46 -1.93 -5.70
C SER A 131 8.67 -1.07 -5.40
N LEU A 132 9.25 -0.50 -6.45
CA LEU A 132 10.29 0.53 -6.34
C LEU A 132 9.72 1.82 -6.89
N LYS A 133 9.70 2.87 -6.05
CA LYS A 133 9.27 4.22 -6.43
C LYS A 133 10.44 5.15 -6.24
N VAL A 134 10.81 5.85 -7.30
CA VAL A 134 11.85 6.89 -7.25
C VAL A 134 11.24 8.20 -7.70
N THR A 135 11.42 9.23 -6.90
CA THR A 135 11.01 10.59 -7.24
C THR A 135 12.17 11.55 -7.08
N ALA A 136 12.28 12.49 -8.00
CA ALA A 136 13.25 13.57 -7.91
C ALA A 136 12.53 14.88 -8.22
N ASP A 137 12.45 15.77 -7.25
CA ASP A 137 11.86 17.09 -7.42
C ASP A 137 12.93 18.18 -7.34
N TYR A 138 12.87 19.11 -8.27
CA TYR A 138 13.76 20.23 -8.36
C TYR A 138 12.99 21.54 -8.34
N ALA A 139 13.18 22.33 -7.30
CA ALA A 139 12.62 23.66 -7.18
C ALA A 139 13.44 24.65 -8.00
N LEU A 140 13.05 24.88 -9.27
CA LEU A 140 13.73 25.78 -10.21
C LEU A 140 13.58 27.25 -9.82
N SER A 141 12.45 27.62 -9.23
CA SER A 141 12.18 28.95 -8.69
C SER A 141 11.09 28.86 -7.63
N ARG A 142 10.72 29.99 -7.01
CA ARG A 142 9.62 30.06 -6.03
C ARG A 142 8.31 29.51 -6.59
N ASN A 143 8.09 29.64 -7.89
CA ASN A 143 6.83 29.32 -8.56
C ASN A 143 6.95 28.13 -9.53
N LEU A 144 8.16 27.61 -9.79
CA LEU A 144 8.41 26.58 -10.79
C LEU A 144 9.13 25.38 -10.17
N THR A 145 8.49 24.22 -10.24
CA THR A 145 9.05 22.96 -9.79
C THR A 145 8.99 21.93 -10.92
N ALA A 146 10.08 21.21 -11.11
CA ALA A 146 10.15 20.06 -12.01
C ALA A 146 10.17 18.79 -11.16
N LEU A 147 9.34 17.82 -11.51
CA LEU A 147 9.23 16.52 -10.86
C LEU A 147 9.50 15.43 -11.87
N PHE A 148 10.42 14.55 -11.57
CA PHE A 148 10.62 13.28 -12.25
C PHE A 148 10.11 12.15 -11.35
N PHE A 149 9.44 11.15 -11.92
CA PHE A 149 9.04 9.95 -11.21
C PHE A 149 9.33 8.69 -12.03
N TYR A 150 9.65 7.64 -11.33
CA TYR A 150 9.84 6.29 -11.85
C TYR A 150 9.23 5.30 -10.87
N ASP A 151 8.26 4.51 -11.34
CA ASP A 151 7.60 3.46 -10.58
C ASP A 151 7.85 2.13 -11.29
N HIS A 152 8.34 1.15 -10.55
CA HIS A 152 8.50 -0.22 -11.01
C HIS A 152 7.73 -1.15 -10.07
N LEU A 153 6.74 -1.84 -10.60
CA LEU A 153 5.94 -2.82 -9.88
C LEU A 153 6.17 -4.19 -10.51
N PHE A 154 6.63 -5.13 -9.71
CA PHE A 154 6.72 -6.54 -10.08
C PHE A 154 5.76 -7.34 -9.21
N SER A 155 4.94 -8.20 -9.82
CA SER A 155 4.00 -9.06 -9.13
C SER A 155 4.18 -10.51 -9.53
N LYS A 156 4.21 -11.39 -8.53
CA LYS A 156 4.29 -12.84 -8.69
C LYS A 156 3.13 -13.49 -7.94
N PHE A 157 2.39 -14.35 -8.61
CA PHE A 157 1.29 -15.10 -8.02
C PHE A 157 1.80 -16.43 -7.43
N ALA A 158 1.31 -16.80 -6.22
CA ALA A 158 1.76 -18.02 -5.54
C ALA A 158 1.08 -19.29 -6.09
N ILE A 159 -0.17 -19.17 -6.59
CA ILE A 159 -1.02 -20.33 -6.95
C ILE A 159 -1.65 -20.14 -8.33
N SER A 160 -1.09 -19.35 -9.17
CA SER A 160 -1.65 -19.15 -10.51
C SER A 160 -0.68 -19.66 -11.57
N THR A 161 -1.21 -20.22 -12.65
CA THR A 161 -0.48 -20.46 -13.88
C THR A 161 -0.18 -19.15 -14.63
N ALA A 162 -0.64 -18.00 -14.08
CA ALA A 162 -0.36 -16.69 -14.64
C ALA A 162 1.15 -16.37 -14.48
N PHE A 163 1.73 -15.85 -15.55
CA PHE A 163 3.11 -15.39 -15.53
C PHE A 163 3.28 -14.18 -14.61
N PRO A 164 4.47 -14.01 -13.99
CA PRO A 164 4.81 -12.80 -13.29
C PRO A 164 4.61 -11.58 -14.16
N GLN A 165 4.08 -10.50 -13.59
CA GLN A 165 3.80 -9.27 -14.32
C GLN A 165 4.74 -8.16 -13.84
N THR A 166 5.22 -7.39 -14.80
CA THR A 166 6.05 -6.21 -14.53
C THR A 166 5.36 -5.00 -15.14
N THR A 167 5.20 -3.95 -14.33
CA THR A 167 4.68 -2.67 -14.78
C THR A 167 5.71 -1.59 -14.48
N ILE A 168 6.09 -0.83 -15.50
CA ILE A 168 7.02 0.29 -15.38
C ILE A 168 6.29 1.55 -15.81
N ARG A 169 6.34 2.59 -14.98
CA ARG A 169 5.81 3.91 -15.27
C ARG A 169 6.89 4.93 -14.96
N SER A 170 7.11 5.86 -15.87
CA SER A 170 7.99 6.99 -15.65
C SER A 170 7.43 8.22 -16.30
N GLY A 171 7.75 9.38 -15.76
CA GLY A 171 7.25 10.61 -16.32
C GLY A 171 7.97 11.83 -15.74
N PHE A 172 7.72 12.94 -16.41
CA PHE A 172 8.24 14.24 -16.04
C PHE A 172 7.10 15.25 -15.98
N THR A 173 7.02 15.99 -14.87
CA THR A 173 5.98 16.98 -14.64
C THR A 173 6.61 18.33 -14.33
N ILE A 174 6.15 19.37 -14.99
CA ILE A 174 6.48 20.74 -14.65
C ILE A 174 5.26 21.38 -13.99
N ARG A 175 5.42 21.88 -12.78
CA ARG A 175 4.39 22.60 -12.04
C ARG A 175 4.76 24.07 -11.96
N TYR A 176 3.87 24.92 -12.42
CA TYR A 176 3.99 26.36 -12.28
C TYR A 176 2.83 26.91 -11.44
N ASN A 177 3.15 27.59 -10.34
CA ASN A 177 2.16 28.24 -9.49
C ASN A 177 2.01 29.69 -9.94
N PHE A 178 0.86 30.02 -10.51
CA PHE A 178 0.50 31.41 -10.84
C PHE A 178 0.15 32.12 -9.54
N GLY A 179 1.09 32.77 -9.03
CA GLY A 179 1.30 33.67 -8.01
C GLY A 179 0.35 34.01 -6.91
N GLN A 180 0.86 34.38 -5.85
CA GLN A 180 0.40 35.46 -4.95
C GLN A 180 1.42 36.57 -4.99
#